data_7184120a147c503641208788dbfed603
#
_entry.id   7184120a147c503641208788dbfed603
#
_cell.length_a   1.000
_cell.length_b   1.000
_cell.length_c   1.000
_cell.angle_alpha   90.00
_cell.angle_beta   90.00
_cell.angle_gamma   90.00
#
_symmetry.space_group_name_H-M   'P 1'
#
loop_
_entity.id
_entity.type
_entity.pdbx_description
1 polymer ?
#
loop_
_entity_poly.entity_id
_entity_poly.type
_entity_poly.pdbx_seq_one_letter_code
_entity_poly.pdbx_strand_id
1 'polypeptide(L)'
;MADTTTTSPPLHSDTNSRPSLANRGTSKSSLKNTPSTLQQHIAFFDPDNDGVIWPLDVYNGFRDLGFCMLFSLGSLLIPVFFSYPTRLGHSWIPDPFLRIYVNDIHKAKHGSDSGVYDFDGTFSPDRFDRMFARFDTSGVGGLDVDDLRLLLSRDRCAADPAGWCFAFMEVWTTWLLLQKDGRVWKDDLRACYEGTLFWKISEERAKGDGWQKGYGVHDFVQSLWLHGTWKSWETQAKKAT
;
A
#
# COMPACT_ATOMS: atom_id res chain seq x y z
N MET A 1 6.84 -31.04 -76.13
CA MET A 1 5.39 -31.26 -76.09
C MET A 1 5.03 -31.66 -74.70
N ALA A 2 4.69 -30.74 -73.86
CA ALA A 2 4.13 -31.00 -72.52
C ALA A 2 3.22 -29.77 -72.22
N ASP A 3 1.97 -30.07 -72.09
CA ASP A 3 0.89 -29.15 -71.91
C ASP A 3 0.75 -28.83 -70.42
N THR A 4 0.85 -27.56 -70.04
CA THR A 4 0.71 -27.12 -68.65
C THR A 4 -0.65 -26.44 -68.52
N THR A 5 -1.62 -27.19 -68.06
CA THR A 5 -2.93 -26.67 -67.63
C THR A 5 -2.86 -26.11 -66.23
N THR A 6 -2.94 -24.78 -66.17
CA THR A 6 -3.07 -24.01 -64.92
C THR A 6 -4.53 -24.02 -64.47
N THR A 7 -4.84 -24.69 -63.36
CA THR A 7 -6.15 -24.64 -62.70
C THR A 7 -6.10 -23.65 -61.55
N SER A 8 -6.85 -22.55 -61.65
CA SER A 8 -7.12 -21.59 -60.58
C SER A 8 -8.07 -22.19 -59.54
N PRO A 9 -7.89 -21.96 -58.25
CA PRO A 9 -8.85 -22.37 -57.22
C PRO A 9 -10.07 -21.43 -57.17
N PRO A 10 -11.23 -21.92 -56.74
CA PRO A 10 -12.48 -21.15 -56.73
C PRO A 10 -12.50 -20.12 -55.61
N LEU A 11 -13.11 -18.96 -55.92
CA LEU A 11 -13.41 -17.87 -55.02
C LEU A 11 -14.38 -18.34 -53.92
N HIS A 12 -13.94 -18.34 -52.68
CA HIS A 12 -14.80 -18.48 -51.51
C HIS A 12 -15.52 -17.15 -51.25
N SER A 13 -16.84 -17.16 -51.33
CA SER A 13 -17.71 -16.07 -50.94
C SER A 13 -17.75 -15.97 -49.42
N ASP A 14 -17.05 -15.01 -48.85
CA ASP A 14 -17.16 -14.66 -47.45
C ASP A 14 -18.48 -13.96 -47.18
N THR A 15 -19.41 -14.69 -46.60
CA THR A 15 -20.58 -14.12 -45.95
C THR A 15 -20.15 -13.49 -44.62
N ASN A 16 -19.96 -12.20 -44.69
CA ASN A 16 -19.62 -11.35 -43.55
C ASN A 16 -20.85 -11.22 -42.63
N SER A 17 -21.02 -12.19 -41.72
CA SER A 17 -22.00 -12.09 -40.64
C SER A 17 -21.36 -11.31 -39.48
N ARG A 18 -21.64 -9.99 -39.44
CA ARG A 18 -21.40 -9.13 -38.30
C ARG A 18 -22.00 -9.76 -37.04
N PRO A 19 -21.25 -9.94 -35.94
CA PRO A 19 -21.86 -10.36 -34.67
C PRO A 19 -22.81 -9.26 -34.18
N SER A 20 -24.04 -9.63 -33.93
CA SER A 20 -25.10 -8.81 -33.38
C SER A 20 -24.66 -8.20 -32.02
N LEU A 21 -24.78 -6.88 -31.90
CA LEU A 21 -24.54 -6.09 -30.69
C LEU A 21 -25.62 -6.28 -29.59
N ALA A 22 -26.39 -7.34 -29.66
CA ALA A 22 -27.48 -7.62 -28.71
C ALA A 22 -27.09 -8.68 -27.70
N ASN A 23 -26.10 -8.39 -26.84
CA ASN A 23 -26.01 -8.96 -25.47
C ASN A 23 -24.90 -8.28 -24.64
N ARG A 24 -25.01 -6.95 -24.48
CA ARG A 24 -24.19 -6.20 -23.50
C ARG A 24 -25.04 -5.73 -22.32
N GLY A 25 -25.81 -6.61 -21.79
CA GLY A 25 -26.62 -6.35 -20.63
C GLY A 25 -26.51 -7.53 -19.69
N THR A 26 -25.60 -7.51 -18.75
CA THR A 26 -25.59 -8.20 -17.45
C THR A 26 -24.19 -8.62 -17.06
N SER A 27 -23.37 -7.70 -16.66
CA SER A 27 -22.24 -7.98 -15.75
C SER A 27 -21.69 -6.74 -15.05
N LYS A 28 -22.51 -5.70 -14.84
CA LYS A 28 -22.09 -4.52 -14.07
C LYS A 28 -22.35 -4.62 -12.57
N SER A 29 -22.98 -5.67 -12.08
CA SER A 29 -23.34 -5.81 -10.66
C SER A 29 -22.43 -6.74 -9.86
N SER A 30 -21.56 -7.52 -10.50
CA SER A 30 -20.71 -8.49 -9.81
C SER A 30 -19.31 -7.94 -9.43
N LEU A 31 -18.89 -6.82 -9.98
CA LEU A 31 -17.61 -6.17 -9.67
C LEU A 31 -17.66 -5.24 -8.44
N LYS A 32 -18.82 -5.14 -7.77
CA LYS A 32 -19.07 -4.05 -6.80
C LYS A 32 -18.82 -4.37 -5.33
N ASN A 33 -18.49 -5.59 -4.91
CA ASN A 33 -18.57 -5.92 -3.48
C ASN A 33 -17.33 -6.53 -2.83
N THR A 34 -16.21 -6.68 -3.52
CA THR A 34 -14.98 -7.13 -2.85
C THR A 34 -14.04 -5.94 -2.68
N PRO A 35 -13.73 -5.54 -1.45
CA PRO A 35 -12.76 -4.47 -1.21
C PRO A 35 -11.42 -4.80 -1.86
N SER A 36 -10.78 -3.81 -2.51
CA SER A 36 -9.41 -3.99 -3.00
C SER A 36 -8.45 -4.20 -1.83
N THR A 37 -7.28 -4.74 -2.11
CA THR A 37 -6.28 -4.99 -1.06
C THR A 37 -5.82 -3.69 -0.40
N LEU A 38 -5.73 -2.60 -1.15
CA LEU A 38 -5.41 -1.28 -0.60
C LEU A 38 -6.53 -0.77 0.33
N GLN A 39 -7.81 -1.02 0.00
CA GLN A 39 -8.92 -0.72 0.91
C GLN A 39 -8.83 -1.55 2.19
N GLN A 40 -8.47 -2.84 2.09
CA GLN A 40 -8.25 -3.70 3.26
C GLN A 40 -7.07 -3.21 4.12
N HIS A 41 -6.01 -2.74 3.48
CA HIS A 41 -4.84 -2.17 4.16
C HIS A 41 -5.20 -0.96 5.03
N ILE A 42 -6.08 -0.08 4.53
CA ILE A 42 -6.49 1.11 5.29
C ILE A 42 -7.72 0.88 6.18
N ALA A 43 -8.42 -0.26 6.05
CA ALA A 43 -9.61 -0.57 6.87
C ALA A 43 -9.30 -0.60 8.37
N PHE A 44 -8.04 -0.82 8.76
CA PHE A 44 -7.59 -0.69 10.14
C PHE A 44 -7.85 0.70 10.74
N PHE A 45 -7.85 1.74 9.90
CA PHE A 45 -8.10 3.12 10.29
C PHE A 45 -9.56 3.57 10.12
N ASP A 46 -10.47 2.64 9.83
CA ASP A 46 -11.91 2.87 9.69
C ASP A 46 -12.65 1.97 10.71
N PRO A 47 -12.62 2.32 12.01
CA PRO A 47 -13.06 1.41 13.08
C PRO A 47 -14.58 1.19 13.10
N ASP A 48 -15.38 2.12 12.59
CA ASP A 48 -16.84 2.00 12.48
C ASP A 48 -17.30 1.47 11.10
N ASN A 49 -16.32 1.28 10.19
CA ASN A 49 -16.51 0.72 8.86
C ASN A 49 -17.58 1.46 8.03
N ASP A 50 -17.63 2.79 8.18
CA ASP A 50 -18.54 3.65 7.43
C ASP A 50 -17.99 4.07 6.06
N GLY A 51 -16.73 3.71 5.77
CA GLY A 51 -16.01 4.03 4.54
C GLY A 51 -15.37 5.42 4.54
N VAL A 52 -15.30 6.08 5.70
CA VAL A 52 -14.74 7.42 5.88
C VAL A 52 -13.78 7.45 7.07
N ILE A 53 -12.51 7.70 6.79
CA ILE A 53 -11.49 7.81 7.84
C ILE A 53 -11.34 9.28 8.22
N TRP A 54 -11.59 9.59 9.49
CA TRP A 54 -11.38 10.91 10.05
C TRP A 54 -9.93 11.10 10.50
N PRO A 55 -9.42 12.32 10.58
CA PRO A 55 -8.09 12.58 11.12
C PRO A 55 -7.86 11.97 12.51
N LEU A 56 -8.89 11.95 13.36
CA LEU A 56 -8.79 11.34 14.68
C LEU A 56 -8.65 9.81 14.61
N ASP A 57 -9.26 9.16 13.63
CA ASP A 57 -9.12 7.70 13.44
C ASP A 57 -7.70 7.34 13.03
N VAL A 58 -7.09 8.16 12.16
CA VAL A 58 -5.66 8.00 11.83
C VAL A 58 -4.80 8.13 13.08
N TYR A 59 -5.02 9.17 13.89
CA TYR A 59 -4.30 9.36 15.15
C TYR A 59 -4.47 8.15 16.07
N ASN A 60 -5.70 7.70 16.29
CA ASN A 60 -6.00 6.55 17.15
C ASN A 60 -5.38 5.26 16.62
N GLY A 61 -5.49 4.99 15.32
CA GLY A 61 -4.87 3.84 14.70
C GLY A 61 -3.35 3.79 14.93
N PHE A 62 -2.66 4.93 14.82
CA PHE A 62 -1.24 4.99 15.15
C PHE A 62 -0.97 4.76 16.64
N ARG A 63 -1.88 5.20 17.54
CA ARG A 63 -1.81 4.88 18.98
C ARG A 63 -1.96 3.37 19.21
N ASP A 64 -2.89 2.73 18.53
CA ASP A 64 -3.16 1.29 18.63
C ASP A 64 -1.99 0.47 18.08
N LEU A 65 -1.29 0.97 17.07
CA LEU A 65 -0.04 0.41 16.58
C LEU A 65 1.13 0.62 17.55
N GLY A 66 0.94 1.39 18.63
CA GLY A 66 1.91 1.58 19.69
C GLY A 66 2.84 2.77 19.54
N PHE A 67 2.59 3.67 18.61
CA PHE A 67 3.35 4.91 18.51
C PHE A 67 3.04 5.87 19.65
N CYS A 68 4.04 6.64 20.10
CA CYS A 68 3.83 7.66 21.13
C CYS A 68 2.91 8.78 20.62
N MET A 69 2.36 9.56 21.56
CA MET A 69 1.43 10.65 21.27
C MET A 69 1.98 11.64 20.22
N LEU A 70 3.23 12.03 20.35
CA LEU A 70 3.84 13.02 19.47
C LEU A 70 3.98 12.49 18.02
N PHE A 71 4.39 11.23 17.87
CA PHE A 71 4.46 10.59 16.55
C PHE A 71 3.07 10.45 15.94
N SER A 72 2.07 10.03 16.73
CA SER A 72 0.68 9.92 16.27
C SER A 72 0.07 11.28 15.90
N LEU A 73 0.47 12.38 16.55
CA LEU A 73 0.12 13.73 16.08
C LEU A 73 0.73 14.04 14.71
N GLY A 74 1.94 13.56 14.45
CA GLY A 74 2.58 13.67 13.12
C GLY A 74 1.80 12.94 12.03
N SER A 75 1.11 11.84 12.35
CA SER A 75 0.29 11.11 11.38
C SER A 75 -0.91 11.90 10.85
N LEU A 76 -1.30 13.01 11.51
CA LEU A 76 -2.33 13.92 11.02
C LEU A 76 -1.96 14.64 9.71
N LEU A 77 -0.70 14.56 9.29
CA LEU A 77 -0.29 14.97 7.95
C LEU A 77 -0.85 14.06 6.85
N ILE A 78 -1.12 12.80 7.15
CA ILE A 78 -1.67 11.82 6.19
C ILE A 78 -3.02 12.32 5.64
N PRO A 79 -4.04 12.67 6.45
CA PRO A 79 -5.29 13.23 5.95
C PRO A 79 -5.13 14.50 5.13
N VAL A 80 -4.18 15.37 5.46
CA VAL A 80 -3.94 16.61 4.68
C VAL A 80 -3.69 16.30 3.21
N PHE A 81 -2.98 15.22 2.94
CA PHE A 81 -2.58 14.87 1.59
C PHE A 81 -3.55 13.87 0.91
N PHE A 82 -4.09 12.92 1.65
CA PHE A 82 -4.96 11.87 1.10
C PHE A 82 -6.42 12.29 0.97
N SER A 83 -6.86 13.31 1.72
CA SER A 83 -8.26 13.76 1.70
C SER A 83 -8.69 14.23 0.31
N TYR A 84 -7.94 15.14 -0.31
CA TYR A 84 -8.37 15.71 -1.59
C TYR A 84 -8.38 14.70 -2.75
N PRO A 85 -7.34 13.87 -2.99
CA PRO A 85 -7.40 12.86 -4.02
C PRO A 85 -8.57 11.89 -3.87
N THR A 86 -8.85 11.42 -2.66
CA THR A 86 -9.97 10.52 -2.39
C THR A 86 -11.33 11.21 -2.48
N ARG A 87 -11.39 12.53 -2.23
CA ARG A 87 -12.58 13.35 -2.38
C ARG A 87 -13.02 13.51 -3.83
N LEU A 88 -12.10 13.48 -4.80
CA LEU A 88 -12.40 13.68 -6.22
C LEU A 88 -13.40 12.67 -6.80
N GLY A 89 -13.65 11.54 -6.13
CA GLY A 89 -14.74 10.63 -6.46
C GLY A 89 -16.14 11.17 -6.16
N HIS A 90 -16.21 12.17 -5.28
CA HIS A 90 -17.47 12.73 -4.76
C HIS A 90 -17.65 14.21 -5.10
N SER A 91 -16.59 15.01 -5.05
CA SER A 91 -16.65 16.46 -5.21
C SER A 91 -15.29 17.04 -5.62
N TRP A 92 -15.33 18.13 -6.40
CA TRP A 92 -14.14 18.93 -6.74
C TRP A 92 -13.73 19.90 -5.61
N ILE A 93 -14.62 20.11 -4.63
CA ILE A 93 -14.34 21.00 -3.50
C ILE A 93 -13.60 20.20 -2.44
N PRO A 94 -12.42 20.67 -1.96
CA PRO A 94 -11.71 20.03 -0.86
C PRO A 94 -12.60 19.83 0.37
N ASP A 95 -12.36 18.76 1.11
CA ASP A 95 -13.07 18.49 2.35
C ASP A 95 -12.48 19.34 3.48
N PRO A 96 -13.28 20.25 4.12
CA PRO A 96 -12.78 21.08 5.20
C PRO A 96 -12.43 20.27 6.46
N PHE A 97 -12.91 19.04 6.57
CA PHE A 97 -12.62 18.12 7.67
C PHE A 97 -11.48 17.17 7.39
N LEU A 98 -10.86 17.25 6.21
CA LEU A 98 -9.73 16.42 5.79
C LEU A 98 -10.00 14.91 5.89
N ARG A 99 -11.24 14.47 5.62
CA ARG A 99 -11.62 13.05 5.65
C ARG A 99 -11.06 12.32 4.44
N ILE A 100 -10.68 11.06 4.63
CA ILE A 100 -10.22 10.15 3.58
C ILE A 100 -11.37 9.20 3.22
N TYR A 101 -11.65 9.04 1.94
CA TYR A 101 -12.74 8.20 1.45
C TYR A 101 -12.19 6.85 1.00
N VAL A 102 -12.50 5.77 1.74
CA VAL A 102 -11.96 4.42 1.57
C VAL A 102 -12.18 3.89 0.15
N ASN A 103 -13.36 4.12 -0.41
CA ASN A 103 -13.71 3.63 -1.76
C ASN A 103 -12.82 4.21 -2.87
N ASP A 104 -12.26 5.38 -2.66
CA ASP A 104 -11.45 6.12 -3.63
C ASP A 104 -9.97 6.18 -3.27
N ILE A 105 -9.52 5.38 -2.29
CA ILE A 105 -8.12 5.41 -1.81
C ILE A 105 -7.10 5.18 -2.93
N HIS A 106 -7.44 4.41 -3.95
CA HIS A 106 -6.59 4.18 -5.12
C HIS A 106 -6.21 5.47 -5.85
N LYS A 107 -7.01 6.54 -5.72
CA LYS A 107 -6.73 7.87 -6.31
C LYS A 107 -5.65 8.64 -5.54
N ALA A 108 -5.34 8.23 -4.32
CA ALA A 108 -4.28 8.82 -3.52
C ALA A 108 -2.88 8.23 -3.83
N LYS A 109 -2.79 7.24 -4.71
CA LYS A 109 -1.51 6.73 -5.19
C LYS A 109 -0.71 7.84 -5.88
N HIS A 110 0.58 7.89 -5.64
CA HIS A 110 1.49 8.90 -6.19
C HIS A 110 2.55 8.27 -7.09
N GLY A 111 3.25 9.10 -7.86
CA GLY A 111 4.19 8.61 -8.85
C GLY A 111 5.43 7.93 -8.27
N SER A 112 5.75 8.18 -7.00
CA SER A 112 6.93 7.66 -6.29
C SER A 112 6.58 6.48 -5.38
N ASP A 113 5.46 5.78 -5.63
CA ASP A 113 5.07 4.58 -4.88
C ASP A 113 5.87 3.34 -5.30
N SER A 114 5.80 2.28 -4.51
CA SER A 114 6.50 1.01 -4.78
C SER A 114 5.98 0.24 -6.00
N GLY A 115 4.85 0.66 -6.60
CA GLY A 115 4.20 -0.01 -7.72
C GLY A 115 3.60 -1.38 -7.41
N VAL A 116 3.54 -1.77 -6.14
CA VAL A 116 3.05 -3.09 -5.69
C VAL A 116 1.53 -3.22 -5.84
N TYR A 117 0.80 -2.12 -5.64
CA TYR A 117 -0.64 -2.08 -5.94
C TYR A 117 -0.88 -1.69 -7.39
N ASP A 118 -1.87 -2.31 -8.02
CA ASP A 118 -2.34 -1.95 -9.35
C ASP A 118 -3.13 -0.62 -9.32
N PHE A 119 -3.61 -0.17 -10.49
CA PHE A 119 -4.30 1.13 -10.61
C PHE A 119 -5.58 1.22 -9.76
N ASP A 120 -6.24 0.10 -9.50
CA ASP A 120 -7.48 -0.02 -8.70
C ASP A 120 -7.23 -0.33 -7.21
N GLY A 121 -5.96 -0.43 -6.78
CA GLY A 121 -5.58 -0.78 -5.42
C GLY A 121 -5.51 -2.30 -5.16
N THR A 122 -5.52 -3.12 -6.21
CA THR A 122 -5.31 -4.57 -6.08
C THR A 122 -3.82 -4.87 -5.87
N PHE A 123 -3.50 -5.67 -4.87
CA PHE A 123 -2.12 -6.14 -4.62
C PHE A 123 -1.66 -7.09 -5.72
N SER A 124 -0.45 -6.87 -6.20
CA SER A 124 0.20 -7.72 -7.20
C SER A 124 1.36 -8.50 -6.58
N PRO A 125 1.19 -9.79 -6.27
CA PRO A 125 2.25 -10.63 -5.72
C PRO A 125 3.51 -10.63 -6.58
N ASP A 126 3.37 -10.70 -7.91
CA ASP A 126 4.50 -10.71 -8.83
C ASP A 126 5.30 -9.40 -8.81
N ARG A 127 4.62 -8.25 -8.68
CA ARG A 127 5.29 -6.95 -8.56
C ARG A 127 6.00 -6.83 -7.21
N PHE A 128 5.36 -7.30 -6.14
CA PHE A 128 5.96 -7.34 -4.82
C PHE A 128 7.22 -8.22 -4.82
N ASP A 129 7.15 -9.43 -5.37
CA ASP A 129 8.29 -10.34 -5.42
C ASP A 129 9.45 -9.77 -6.25
N ARG A 130 9.15 -9.12 -7.37
CA ARG A 130 10.16 -8.41 -8.19
C ARG A 130 10.76 -7.22 -7.47
N MET A 131 9.94 -6.40 -6.81
CA MET A 131 10.39 -5.27 -6.00
C MET A 131 11.30 -5.76 -4.90
N PHE A 132 10.87 -6.75 -4.13
CA PHE A 132 11.65 -7.28 -3.01
C PHE A 132 12.99 -7.89 -3.50
N ALA A 133 12.96 -8.74 -4.51
CA ALA A 133 14.18 -9.34 -5.08
C ALA A 133 15.16 -8.32 -5.67
N ARG A 134 14.66 -7.19 -6.15
CA ARG A 134 15.49 -6.10 -6.68
C ARG A 134 16.23 -5.34 -5.58
N PHE A 135 15.61 -5.17 -4.42
CA PHE A 135 16.14 -4.33 -3.36
C PHE A 135 16.77 -5.13 -2.21
N ASP A 136 16.53 -6.43 -2.08
CA ASP A 136 17.27 -7.32 -1.17
C ASP A 136 18.67 -7.58 -1.73
N THR A 137 19.56 -6.60 -1.55
CA THR A 137 20.92 -6.65 -2.12
C THR A 137 21.77 -7.75 -1.49
N SER A 138 21.42 -8.15 -0.28
CA SER A 138 22.11 -9.22 0.46
C SER A 138 21.57 -10.62 0.16
N GLY A 139 20.37 -10.74 -0.43
CA GLY A 139 19.72 -12.02 -0.77
C GLY A 139 19.30 -12.85 0.45
N VAL A 140 19.14 -12.21 1.62
CA VAL A 140 18.79 -12.91 2.87
C VAL A 140 17.29 -12.96 3.15
N GLY A 141 16.45 -12.34 2.30
CA GLY A 141 15.00 -12.28 2.48
C GLY A 141 14.53 -11.16 3.41
N GLY A 142 15.38 -10.14 3.63
CA GLY A 142 15.07 -9.00 4.50
C GLY A 142 15.78 -7.74 4.05
N LEU A 143 15.04 -6.62 3.91
CA LEU A 143 15.55 -5.32 3.50
C LEU A 143 16.15 -4.58 4.70
N ASP A 144 17.38 -4.16 4.61
CA ASP A 144 18.00 -3.27 5.60
C ASP A 144 17.78 -1.78 5.27
N VAL A 145 18.34 -0.90 6.09
CA VAL A 145 18.16 0.56 5.92
C VAL A 145 18.72 1.05 4.59
N ASP A 146 19.81 0.49 4.12
CA ASP A 146 20.43 0.92 2.87
C ASP A 146 19.64 0.40 1.66
N ASP A 147 19.07 -0.81 1.75
CA ASP A 147 18.12 -1.34 0.77
C ASP A 147 16.87 -0.44 0.66
N LEU A 148 16.32 0.00 1.81
CA LEU A 148 15.17 0.90 1.84
C LEU A 148 15.50 2.31 1.31
N ARG A 149 16.70 2.82 1.56
CA ARG A 149 17.16 4.07 0.95
C ARG A 149 17.32 3.94 -0.56
N LEU A 150 17.83 2.80 -1.01
CA LEU A 150 17.94 2.50 -2.44
C LEU A 150 16.56 2.45 -3.10
N LEU A 151 15.58 1.80 -2.46
CA LEU A 151 14.18 1.77 -2.90
C LEU A 151 13.64 3.19 -3.07
N LEU A 152 13.69 4.01 -2.01
CA LEU A 152 13.23 5.41 -2.05
C LEU A 152 13.92 6.24 -3.15
N SER A 153 15.21 6.02 -3.37
CA SER A 153 15.96 6.74 -4.40
C SER A 153 15.56 6.34 -5.80
N ARG A 154 15.26 5.06 -6.03
CA ARG A 154 14.93 4.51 -7.34
C ARG A 154 13.50 4.76 -7.78
N ASP A 155 12.58 4.77 -6.84
CA ASP A 155 11.16 4.96 -7.13
C ASP A 155 10.76 6.44 -7.19
N ARG A 156 11.70 7.35 -6.94
CA ARG A 156 11.47 8.79 -6.95
C ARG A 156 11.16 9.30 -8.36
N CYS A 157 9.95 9.83 -8.56
CA CYS A 157 9.55 10.53 -9.77
C CYS A 157 9.92 12.01 -9.73
N ALA A 158 10.39 12.58 -10.84
CA ALA A 158 10.93 13.94 -10.89
C ALA A 158 9.90 15.04 -10.57
N ALA A 159 8.64 14.85 -10.89
CA ALA A 159 7.57 15.83 -10.73
C ALA A 159 6.59 15.49 -9.60
N ASP A 160 7.07 14.83 -8.54
CA ASP A 160 6.23 14.34 -7.44
C ASP A 160 6.82 14.68 -6.05
N PRO A 161 6.99 15.97 -5.69
CA PRO A 161 7.58 16.34 -4.40
C PRO A 161 6.74 15.86 -3.20
N ALA A 162 5.41 15.87 -3.32
CA ALA A 162 4.53 15.36 -2.28
C ALA A 162 4.72 13.85 -2.11
N GLY A 163 4.77 13.09 -3.20
CA GLY A 163 5.03 11.66 -3.18
C GLY A 163 6.39 11.30 -2.57
N TRP A 164 7.42 12.14 -2.71
CA TRP A 164 8.69 11.90 -2.01
C TRP A 164 8.53 11.93 -0.48
N CYS A 165 7.76 12.90 0.02
CA CYS A 165 7.47 12.98 1.46
C CYS A 165 6.68 11.76 1.92
N PHE A 166 5.69 11.31 1.15
CA PHE A 166 4.89 10.15 1.47
C PHE A 166 5.70 8.87 1.46
N ALA A 167 6.38 8.59 0.36
CA ALA A 167 7.22 7.40 0.25
C ALA A 167 8.22 7.31 1.42
N PHE A 168 8.80 8.46 1.80
CA PHE A 168 9.66 8.51 2.98
C PHE A 168 8.90 8.16 4.26
N MET A 169 7.73 8.79 4.51
CA MET A 169 6.94 8.53 5.72
C MET A 169 6.46 7.07 5.79
N GLU A 170 6.00 6.53 4.68
CA GLU A 170 5.54 5.14 4.57
C GLU A 170 6.66 4.15 4.87
N VAL A 171 7.81 4.31 4.21
CA VAL A 171 8.97 3.42 4.40
C VAL A 171 9.50 3.50 5.82
N TRP A 172 9.63 4.71 6.40
CA TRP A 172 10.16 4.85 7.76
C TRP A 172 9.17 4.42 8.83
N THR A 173 7.87 4.64 8.64
CA THR A 173 6.84 4.09 9.53
C THR A 173 6.86 2.57 9.48
N THR A 174 6.95 2.00 8.30
CA THR A 174 7.09 0.56 8.09
C THR A 174 8.35 0.02 8.77
N TRP A 175 9.49 0.70 8.62
CA TRP A 175 10.70 0.36 9.34
C TRP A 175 10.51 0.34 10.86
N LEU A 176 9.92 1.39 11.42
CA LEU A 176 9.68 1.49 12.85
C LEU A 176 8.75 0.39 13.39
N LEU A 177 7.78 -0.04 12.58
CA LEU A 177 6.85 -1.10 12.96
C LEU A 177 7.43 -2.50 12.79
N LEU A 178 8.14 -2.77 11.70
CA LEU A 178 8.40 -4.12 11.21
C LEU A 178 9.85 -4.57 11.33
N GLN A 179 10.81 -3.64 11.54
CA GLN A 179 12.20 -4.07 11.58
C GLN A 179 12.47 -5.05 12.72
N LYS A 180 13.17 -6.11 12.41
CA LYS A 180 13.65 -7.14 13.31
C LYS A 180 15.09 -7.47 12.94
N ASP A 181 15.99 -7.39 13.89
CA ASP A 181 17.42 -7.60 13.68
C ASP A 181 18.02 -6.69 12.59
N GLY A 182 17.52 -5.44 12.51
CA GLY A 182 17.95 -4.45 11.52
C GLY A 182 17.44 -4.67 10.11
N ARG A 183 16.37 -5.46 9.92
CA ARG A 183 15.77 -5.76 8.62
C ARG A 183 14.25 -5.78 8.67
N VAL A 184 13.63 -5.38 7.58
CA VAL A 184 12.21 -5.62 7.30
C VAL A 184 12.09 -6.91 6.50
N TRP A 185 11.52 -7.93 7.13
CA TRP A 185 11.42 -9.26 6.52
C TRP A 185 10.30 -9.34 5.49
N LYS A 186 10.50 -10.15 4.45
CA LYS A 186 9.62 -10.26 3.29
C LYS A 186 8.17 -10.58 3.67
N ASP A 187 7.98 -11.55 4.56
CA ASP A 187 6.65 -12.01 4.95
C ASP A 187 5.89 -10.95 5.75
N ASP A 188 6.57 -10.23 6.65
CA ASP A 188 5.98 -9.14 7.42
C ASP A 188 5.61 -7.95 6.51
N LEU A 189 6.50 -7.61 5.57
CA LEU A 189 6.22 -6.55 4.59
C LEU A 189 5.05 -6.93 3.69
N ARG A 190 4.97 -8.18 3.26
CA ARG A 190 3.85 -8.69 2.48
C ARG A 190 2.53 -8.61 3.25
N ALA A 191 2.51 -9.09 4.49
CA ALA A 191 1.33 -9.00 5.35
C ALA A 191 0.91 -7.54 5.63
N CYS A 192 1.87 -6.60 5.66
CA CYS A 192 1.59 -5.18 5.73
C CYS A 192 0.83 -4.69 4.47
N TYR A 193 1.34 -4.99 3.27
CA TYR A 193 0.65 -4.63 2.03
C TYR A 193 -0.72 -5.31 1.88
N GLU A 194 -0.87 -6.54 2.36
CA GLU A 194 -2.15 -7.27 2.35
C GLU A 194 -3.14 -6.77 3.43
N GLY A 195 -2.72 -5.86 4.32
CA GLY A 195 -3.58 -5.22 5.33
C GLY A 195 -3.88 -6.07 6.57
N THR A 196 -3.24 -7.22 6.72
CA THR A 196 -3.48 -8.14 7.86
C THR A 196 -2.62 -7.84 9.07
N LEU A 197 -1.45 -7.23 8.86
CA LEU A 197 -0.43 -7.07 9.90
C LEU A 197 -0.81 -6.04 10.97
N PHE A 198 -1.50 -4.96 10.60
CA PHE A 198 -1.90 -3.93 11.57
C PHE A 198 -2.80 -4.46 12.67
N TRP A 199 -3.76 -5.30 12.31
CA TRP A 199 -4.63 -5.97 13.27
C TRP A 199 -3.85 -6.87 14.23
N LYS A 200 -2.92 -7.66 13.70
CA LYS A 200 -2.03 -8.49 14.52
C LYS A 200 -1.21 -7.67 15.50
N ILE A 201 -0.58 -6.58 15.04
CA ILE A 201 0.21 -5.69 15.89
C ILE A 201 -0.65 -5.06 17.00
N SER A 202 -1.84 -4.56 16.64
CA SER A 202 -2.75 -3.93 17.59
C SER A 202 -3.20 -4.91 18.67
N GLU A 203 -3.58 -6.14 18.29
CA GLU A 203 -3.96 -7.19 19.23
C GLU A 203 -2.83 -7.59 20.19
N GLU A 204 -1.61 -7.78 19.67
CA GLU A 204 -0.44 -8.11 20.49
C GLU A 204 -0.12 -6.99 21.48
N ARG A 205 -0.27 -5.74 21.07
CA ARG A 205 -0.05 -4.58 21.92
C ARG A 205 -1.14 -4.38 22.96
N ALA A 206 -2.39 -4.69 22.64
CA ALA A 206 -3.51 -4.60 23.57
C ALA A 206 -3.39 -5.61 24.73
N LYS A 207 -2.68 -6.72 24.52
CA LYS A 207 -2.37 -7.70 25.58
C LYS A 207 -1.31 -7.24 26.58
N GLY A 208 -0.59 -6.13 26.31
CA GLY A 208 0.44 -5.55 27.17
C GLY A 208 0.09 -4.13 27.64
N ASP A 209 1.11 -3.31 27.97
CA ASP A 209 0.92 -1.89 28.36
C ASP A 209 0.63 -0.97 27.14
N GLY A 210 0.23 -1.52 26.07
CA GLY A 210 -0.31 -0.93 24.85
C GLY A 210 0.30 0.41 24.41
N TRP A 211 -0.42 1.47 24.65
CA TRP A 211 -0.12 2.81 24.13
C TRP A 211 1.18 3.44 24.64
N GLN A 212 1.63 3.05 25.83
CA GLN A 212 2.84 3.63 26.45
C GLN A 212 4.15 3.08 25.87
N LYS A 213 4.06 2.02 25.06
CA LYS A 213 5.20 1.35 24.44
C LYS A 213 5.38 1.68 22.96
N GLY A 214 4.71 2.73 22.49
CA GLY A 214 4.84 3.17 21.11
C GLY A 214 6.20 3.74 20.79
N TYR A 215 6.55 3.72 19.51
CA TYR A 215 7.72 4.41 18.97
C TYR A 215 7.57 5.92 19.11
N GLY A 216 8.60 6.58 19.58
CA GLY A 216 8.63 8.02 19.77
C GLY A 216 9.53 8.73 18.78
N VAL A 217 9.56 10.08 18.89
CA VAL A 217 10.49 10.88 18.10
C VAL A 217 11.93 10.48 18.36
N HIS A 218 12.28 10.18 19.61
CA HIS A 218 13.63 9.73 19.98
C HIS A 218 13.99 8.43 19.25
N ASP A 219 13.08 7.46 19.25
CA ASP A 219 13.27 6.17 18.59
C ASP A 219 13.39 6.34 17.07
N PHE A 220 12.56 7.23 16.51
CA PHE A 220 12.65 7.60 15.12
C PHE A 220 14.00 8.22 14.76
N VAL A 221 14.47 9.19 15.54
CA VAL A 221 15.78 9.83 15.35
C VAL A 221 16.91 8.82 15.50
N GLN A 222 16.84 7.92 16.48
CA GLN A 222 17.83 6.84 16.62
C GLN A 222 17.83 5.91 15.41
N SER A 223 16.67 5.56 14.85
CA SER A 223 16.59 4.70 13.67
C SER A 223 17.21 5.34 12.42
N LEU A 224 17.22 6.68 12.34
CA LEU A 224 17.88 7.41 11.26
C LEU A 224 19.41 7.41 11.37
N TRP A 225 19.95 7.40 12.60
CA TRP A 225 21.38 7.57 12.87
C TRP A 225 22.11 6.27 13.18
N LEU A 226 21.42 5.31 13.83
CA LEU A 226 22.01 4.09 14.33
C LEU A 226 21.57 2.90 13.48
N HIS A 227 22.33 2.56 12.47
CA HIS A 227 22.10 1.42 11.61
C HIS A 227 21.90 0.13 12.44
N GLY A 228 20.69 -0.43 12.43
CA GLY A 228 20.43 -1.79 12.88
C GLY A 228 20.26 -2.05 14.38
N THR A 229 20.20 -1.03 15.24
CA THR A 229 19.99 -1.25 16.71
C THR A 229 18.53 -1.24 17.14
N TRP A 230 17.62 -0.88 16.25
CA TRP A 230 16.20 -0.84 16.52
C TRP A 230 15.61 -2.24 16.68
N LYS A 231 14.84 -2.46 17.74
CA LYS A 231 14.14 -3.74 17.97
C LYS A 231 12.74 -3.68 17.40
N SER A 232 12.31 -4.77 16.77
CA SER A 232 10.96 -4.90 16.26
C SER A 232 9.92 -4.85 17.38
N TRP A 233 8.67 -4.56 17.03
CA TRP A 233 7.54 -4.61 17.96
C TRP A 233 7.41 -5.98 18.67
N GLU A 234 7.71 -7.08 18.00
CA GLU A 234 7.69 -8.43 18.59
C GLU A 234 8.67 -8.57 19.76
N THR A 235 9.85 -8.00 19.62
CA THR A 235 10.85 -8.03 20.69
C THR A 235 10.45 -7.15 21.86
N GLN A 236 9.74 -6.06 21.60
CA GLN A 236 9.23 -5.18 22.66
C GLN A 236 8.04 -5.81 23.39
N ALA A 237 7.13 -6.44 22.67
CA ALA A 237 5.99 -7.17 23.26
C ALA A 237 6.46 -8.30 24.19
N LYS A 238 7.47 -9.08 23.79
CA LYS A 238 8.06 -10.16 24.62
C LYS A 238 8.78 -9.71 25.88
N LYS A 239 9.20 -8.45 25.96
CA LYS A 239 9.84 -7.91 27.18
C LYS A 239 8.82 -7.42 28.20
N ALA A 240 7.57 -7.34 27.83
CA ALA A 240 6.47 -6.85 28.65
C ALA A 240 5.71 -7.96 29.38
N THR A 241 5.94 -9.22 28.97
CA THR A 241 5.47 -10.44 29.65
C THR A 241 6.57 -11.02 30.53
#